data_6a7970ab8b8dcccb452ab1c374193d5a
#
_entry.id   6a7970ab8b8dcccb452ab1c374193d5a
#
_cell.length_a   1.000
_cell.length_b   1.000
_cell.length_c   1.000
_cell.angle_alpha   90.00
_cell.angle_beta   90.00
_cell.angle_gamma   90.00
#
_symmetry.space_group_name_H-M   'P 1'
#
loop_
_entity.id
_entity.type
_entity.pdbx_description
1 polymer ?
#
loop_
_entity_poly.entity_id
_entity_poly.type
_entity_poly.pdbx_seq_one_letter_code
_entity_poly.pdbx_strand_id
1 'polypeptide(L)'
;MAKQPKAKVKQVRNVKNLRIKLLIIPAIALLIKLIIIAKIPGHAWLGADGENYLTGVDGLLKDGFFSKENKLSYWPAGYPILLVINSLINHQWILTFASISQSVLYFIGCGYFVDQIRRTRISKFSFLIAIVLAFNPTLSLSSIAIGYEAPAAALFLIALGLMIDSYISKKEKFISKQLILASIAISLASFMQPRLSVCGFGILLAWGMATRSKKILVGFLISSVLIVSTTPVIMMIRNQITNGYFGISTNFGGAMNIGAGDKAKGGYSTTEIGVPCDQIAGDSAAQDRHVVQCVTKWYLANPTKSLKLFWNKSVYLWSPWFGPLANGTMARNPWLKIHPLKETIKTQDGFNMVFGNSGKLVSWAWIIGQILFIGLGFRFLWKAGGLEQLLGTAALAPIIINWLSVLVTIGDNRFRLPMMGLSLFLQAIGFISLFGGKSRLTGSVNPLRWKSLERKANLLP
;
A
#
# COMPACT_ATOMS: atom_id res chain seq x y z
N MET A 1 -23.24 -29.58 38.38
CA MET A 1 -23.02 -28.78 37.17
C MET A 1 -23.58 -27.39 37.37
N ALA A 2 -22.76 -26.36 37.53
CA ALA A 2 -23.20 -24.98 37.74
C ALA A 2 -23.69 -24.41 36.41
N LYS A 3 -24.97 -24.02 36.32
CA LYS A 3 -25.57 -23.36 35.16
C LYS A 3 -24.80 -22.08 34.87
N GLN A 4 -24.08 -21.99 33.73
CA GLN A 4 -23.48 -20.73 33.30
C GLN A 4 -24.58 -19.67 33.12
N PRO A 5 -24.38 -18.44 33.61
CA PRO A 5 -25.39 -17.41 33.51
C PRO A 5 -25.70 -17.08 32.05
N LYS A 6 -26.96 -17.16 31.65
CA LYS A 6 -27.49 -16.92 30.28
C LYS A 6 -26.92 -15.66 29.59
N ALA A 7 -26.58 -14.62 30.37
CA ALA A 7 -25.97 -13.40 29.87
C ALA A 7 -24.55 -13.60 29.27
N LYS A 8 -23.72 -14.52 29.81
CA LYS A 8 -22.38 -14.79 29.26
C LYS A 8 -22.46 -15.53 27.93
N VAL A 9 -23.39 -16.48 27.79
CA VAL A 9 -23.60 -17.22 26.53
C VAL A 9 -24.09 -16.30 25.42
N LYS A 10 -25.03 -15.40 25.68
CA LYS A 10 -25.55 -14.40 24.72
C LYS A 10 -24.44 -13.43 24.24
N GLN A 11 -23.56 -13.01 25.15
CA GLN A 11 -22.47 -12.10 24.82
C GLN A 11 -21.41 -12.77 23.91
N VAL A 12 -21.04 -14.03 24.16
CA VAL A 12 -20.11 -14.82 23.34
C VAL A 12 -20.69 -15.02 21.92
N ARG A 13 -21.97 -15.39 21.82
CA ARG A 13 -22.66 -15.58 20.53
C ARG A 13 -22.70 -14.28 19.72
N ASN A 14 -22.93 -13.13 20.36
CA ASN A 14 -22.89 -11.83 19.67
C ASN A 14 -21.51 -11.49 19.11
N VAL A 15 -20.43 -11.83 19.79
CA VAL A 15 -19.04 -11.60 19.32
C VAL A 15 -18.72 -12.45 18.09
N LYS A 16 -19.08 -13.74 18.13
CA LYS A 16 -18.88 -14.66 17.00
C LYS A 16 -19.69 -14.21 15.78
N ASN A 17 -20.94 -13.83 15.98
CA ASN A 17 -21.82 -13.32 14.93
C ASN A 17 -21.29 -12.03 14.29
N LEU A 18 -20.73 -11.10 15.08
CA LEU A 18 -20.15 -9.87 14.57
C LEU A 18 -18.91 -10.17 13.69
N ARG A 19 -18.03 -11.08 14.12
CA ARG A 19 -16.88 -11.51 13.33
C ARG A 19 -17.29 -12.06 11.98
N ILE A 20 -18.27 -12.97 11.95
CA ILE A 20 -18.77 -13.55 10.71
C ILE A 20 -19.34 -12.46 9.79
N LYS A 21 -20.19 -11.57 10.31
CA LYS A 21 -20.76 -10.45 9.54
C LYS A 21 -19.70 -9.54 8.92
N LEU A 22 -18.61 -9.27 9.64
CA LEU A 22 -17.51 -8.43 9.15
C LEU A 22 -16.71 -9.13 8.05
N LEU A 23 -16.51 -10.45 8.11
CA LEU A 23 -15.78 -11.21 7.10
C LEU A 23 -16.61 -11.47 5.84
N ILE A 24 -17.94 -11.47 5.93
CA ILE A 24 -18.83 -11.58 4.76
C ILE A 24 -18.62 -10.40 3.80
N ILE A 25 -18.36 -9.19 4.30
CA ILE A 25 -18.18 -8.00 3.46
C ILE A 25 -17.00 -8.17 2.47
N PRO A 26 -15.77 -8.42 2.91
CA PRO A 26 -14.66 -8.64 1.98
C PRO A 26 -14.81 -9.96 1.19
N ALA A 27 -15.56 -10.95 1.68
CA ALA A 27 -15.85 -12.18 0.94
C ALA A 27 -16.78 -11.91 -0.27
N ILE A 28 -17.81 -11.07 -0.10
CA ILE A 28 -18.65 -10.63 -1.23
C ILE A 28 -17.82 -9.87 -2.25
N ALA A 29 -16.94 -8.95 -1.81
CA ALA A 29 -16.06 -8.23 -2.71
C ALA A 29 -15.08 -9.17 -3.46
N LEU A 30 -14.59 -10.21 -2.79
CA LEU A 30 -13.77 -11.25 -3.45
C LEU A 30 -14.59 -12.01 -4.49
N LEU A 31 -15.81 -12.43 -4.15
CA LEU A 31 -16.69 -13.15 -5.10
C LEU A 31 -16.95 -12.32 -6.35
N ILE A 32 -17.26 -11.02 -6.19
CA ILE A 32 -17.43 -10.10 -7.33
C ILE A 32 -16.18 -10.06 -8.20
N LYS A 33 -15.00 -9.97 -7.59
CA LYS A 33 -13.71 -9.97 -8.31
C LYS A 33 -13.47 -11.29 -9.06
N LEU A 34 -13.77 -12.42 -8.45
CA LEU A 34 -13.65 -13.73 -9.11
C LEU A 34 -14.59 -13.86 -10.31
N ILE A 35 -15.81 -13.32 -10.22
CA ILE A 35 -16.74 -13.24 -11.36
C ILE A 35 -16.17 -12.36 -12.48
N ILE A 36 -15.58 -11.22 -12.14
CA ILE A 36 -14.95 -10.32 -13.11
C ILE A 36 -13.77 -11.02 -13.79
N ILE A 37 -12.91 -11.69 -13.04
CA ILE A 37 -11.75 -12.45 -13.56
C ILE A 37 -12.21 -13.57 -14.50
N ALA A 38 -13.30 -14.26 -14.16
CA ALA A 38 -13.86 -15.33 -15.00
C ALA A 38 -14.48 -14.81 -16.32
N LYS A 39 -14.94 -13.55 -16.35
CA LYS A 39 -15.59 -12.95 -17.52
C LYS A 39 -14.66 -12.15 -18.42
N ILE A 40 -13.55 -11.65 -17.88
CA ILE A 40 -12.64 -10.75 -18.58
C ILE A 40 -11.26 -11.40 -18.67
N PRO A 41 -10.69 -11.58 -19.86
CA PRO A 41 -9.40 -12.22 -20.05
C PRO A 41 -8.27 -11.52 -19.26
N GLY A 42 -7.34 -12.29 -18.71
CA GLY A 42 -6.26 -11.79 -17.86
C GLY A 42 -5.39 -10.72 -18.53
N HIS A 43 -5.14 -10.81 -19.84
CA HIS A 43 -4.39 -9.81 -20.60
C HIS A 43 -5.07 -8.41 -20.63
N ALA A 44 -6.38 -8.34 -20.43
CA ALA A 44 -7.07 -7.05 -20.33
C ALA A 44 -6.63 -6.23 -19.12
N TRP A 45 -6.05 -6.86 -18.11
CA TRP A 45 -5.54 -6.24 -16.89
C TRP A 45 -4.04 -5.96 -16.92
N LEU A 46 -3.38 -6.35 -18.01
CA LEU A 46 -1.98 -6.08 -18.24
C LEU A 46 -1.80 -4.64 -18.70
N GLY A 47 -0.95 -3.89 -18.02
CA GLY A 47 -0.50 -2.57 -18.46
C GLY A 47 0.96 -2.59 -18.88
N ALA A 48 1.51 -1.46 -19.31
CA ALA A 48 2.86 -1.37 -19.82
C ALA A 48 3.93 -1.95 -18.86
N ASP A 49 3.80 -1.69 -17.55
CA ASP A 49 4.72 -2.29 -16.57
C ASP A 49 4.45 -3.79 -16.38
N GLY A 50 3.23 -4.24 -16.65
CA GLY A 50 2.88 -5.65 -16.57
C GLY A 50 3.69 -6.51 -17.53
N GLU A 51 3.94 -6.04 -18.76
CA GLU A 51 4.80 -6.71 -19.74
C GLU A 51 6.24 -6.80 -19.23
N ASN A 52 6.75 -5.74 -18.63
CA ASN A 52 8.08 -5.75 -18.03
C ASN A 52 8.19 -6.73 -16.85
N TYR A 53 7.12 -6.90 -16.05
CA TYR A 53 7.11 -7.91 -15.00
C TYR A 53 7.07 -9.34 -15.57
N LEU A 54 6.37 -9.58 -16.66
CA LEU A 54 6.40 -10.88 -17.36
C LEU A 54 7.78 -11.17 -17.96
N THR A 55 8.44 -10.18 -18.58
CA THR A 55 9.85 -10.31 -19.00
C THR A 55 10.76 -10.68 -17.81
N GLY A 56 10.50 -10.11 -16.62
CA GLY A 56 11.20 -10.48 -15.40
C GLY A 56 10.92 -11.92 -14.96
N VAL A 57 9.71 -12.45 -15.18
CA VAL A 57 9.37 -13.86 -14.93
C VAL A 57 10.17 -14.77 -15.86
N ASP A 58 10.15 -14.50 -17.16
CA ASP A 58 10.88 -15.29 -18.17
C ASP A 58 12.39 -15.30 -17.87
N GLY A 59 12.94 -14.13 -17.54
CA GLY A 59 14.34 -14.00 -17.14
C GLY A 59 14.67 -14.79 -15.85
N LEU A 60 13.77 -14.79 -14.87
CA LEU A 60 13.95 -15.58 -13.64
C LEU A 60 13.92 -17.08 -13.91
N LEU A 61 12.99 -17.55 -14.74
CA LEU A 61 12.84 -18.97 -15.06
C LEU A 61 13.97 -19.49 -15.94
N LYS A 62 14.46 -18.67 -16.91
CA LYS A 62 15.51 -19.04 -17.85
C LYS A 62 16.91 -18.87 -17.26
N ASP A 63 17.19 -17.72 -16.68
CA ASP A 63 18.53 -17.25 -16.36
C ASP A 63 18.81 -17.27 -14.84
N GLY A 64 17.76 -17.42 -14.02
CA GLY A 64 17.85 -17.45 -12.56
C GLY A 64 17.99 -16.04 -11.93
N PHE A 65 17.97 -16.03 -10.60
CA PHE A 65 17.95 -14.78 -9.82
C PHE A 65 19.27 -13.99 -9.93
N PHE A 66 20.40 -14.67 -10.03
CA PHE A 66 21.73 -14.04 -10.09
C PHE A 66 22.26 -13.83 -11.52
N SER A 67 21.38 -13.71 -12.51
CA SER A 67 21.77 -13.36 -13.87
C SER A 67 21.66 -11.85 -14.13
N LYS A 68 22.52 -11.32 -15.01
CA LYS A 68 22.43 -9.96 -15.55
C LYS A 68 21.26 -9.79 -16.51
N GLU A 69 20.92 -10.84 -17.24
CA GLU A 69 19.95 -10.84 -18.34
C GLU A 69 18.50 -10.64 -17.87
N ASN A 70 18.19 -11.01 -16.62
CA ASN A 70 16.83 -10.94 -16.10
C ASN A 70 16.32 -9.53 -15.75
N LYS A 71 17.12 -8.48 -15.93
CA LYS A 71 16.78 -7.05 -15.72
C LYS A 71 16.22 -6.70 -14.32
N LEU A 72 16.41 -7.55 -13.32
CA LEU A 72 15.91 -7.31 -11.96
C LEU A 72 16.62 -6.16 -11.22
N SER A 73 17.75 -5.66 -11.76
CA SER A 73 18.39 -4.43 -11.26
C SER A 73 17.56 -3.19 -11.58
N TYR A 74 16.80 -3.22 -12.66
CA TYR A 74 15.93 -2.13 -13.10
C TYR A 74 14.50 -2.30 -12.56
N TRP A 75 13.92 -3.51 -12.68
CA TRP A 75 12.59 -3.86 -12.20
C TRP A 75 12.69 -4.65 -10.89
N PRO A 76 12.13 -4.16 -9.77
CA PRO A 76 12.24 -4.84 -8.47
C PRO A 76 11.74 -6.28 -8.52
N ALA A 77 12.53 -7.21 -7.96
CA ALA A 77 12.33 -8.66 -8.11
C ALA A 77 11.08 -9.22 -7.42
N GLY A 78 10.59 -8.57 -6.36
CA GLY A 78 9.55 -9.15 -5.52
C GLY A 78 8.24 -9.44 -6.25
N TYR A 79 7.82 -8.57 -7.16
CA TYR A 79 6.60 -8.81 -7.92
C TYR A 79 6.77 -9.86 -9.02
N PRO A 80 7.84 -9.85 -9.86
CA PRO A 80 8.16 -10.99 -10.73
C PRO A 80 8.24 -12.33 -10.00
N ILE A 81 8.81 -12.41 -8.80
CA ILE A 81 8.85 -13.65 -8.01
C ILE A 81 7.43 -14.11 -7.61
N LEU A 82 6.54 -13.19 -7.22
CA LEU A 82 5.14 -13.52 -6.98
C LEU A 82 4.47 -14.10 -8.25
N LEU A 83 4.78 -13.56 -9.41
CA LEU A 83 4.29 -14.08 -10.68
C LEU A 83 4.90 -15.46 -11.02
N VAL A 84 6.18 -15.69 -10.75
CA VAL A 84 6.82 -17.03 -10.89
C VAL A 84 6.08 -18.06 -10.07
N ILE A 85 5.73 -17.77 -8.82
CA ILE A 85 4.96 -18.69 -7.97
C ILE A 85 3.61 -19.05 -8.66
N ASN A 86 2.95 -18.07 -9.28
CA ASN A 86 1.71 -18.32 -10.02
C ASN A 86 1.95 -19.12 -11.31
N SER A 87 3.07 -18.90 -12.00
CA SER A 87 3.44 -19.64 -13.22
C SER A 87 3.74 -21.11 -12.96
N LEU A 88 4.23 -21.45 -11.75
CA LEU A 88 4.44 -22.83 -11.32
C LEU A 88 3.12 -23.62 -11.20
N ILE A 89 1.99 -22.94 -10.98
CA ILE A 89 0.67 -23.57 -11.00
C ILE A 89 0.28 -23.88 -12.46
N ASN A 90 0.32 -22.87 -13.31
CA ASN A 90 0.12 -23.00 -14.75
C ASN A 90 0.67 -21.78 -15.48
N HIS A 91 1.68 -21.97 -16.31
CA HIS A 91 2.35 -20.89 -17.03
C HIS A 91 1.45 -20.17 -18.03
N GLN A 92 0.57 -20.89 -18.74
CA GLN A 92 -0.36 -20.31 -19.72
C GLN A 92 -1.41 -19.39 -19.08
N TRP A 93 -1.78 -19.67 -17.82
CA TRP A 93 -2.80 -18.95 -17.08
C TRP A 93 -2.22 -18.02 -16.00
N ILE A 94 -0.93 -17.66 -16.09
CA ILE A 94 -0.20 -16.86 -15.10
C ILE A 94 -0.95 -15.59 -14.71
N LEU A 95 -1.52 -14.86 -15.68
CA LEU A 95 -2.25 -13.61 -15.42
C LEU A 95 -3.53 -13.84 -14.63
N THR A 96 -4.26 -14.90 -14.94
CA THR A 96 -5.48 -15.28 -14.23
C THR A 96 -5.17 -15.71 -12.80
N PHE A 97 -4.17 -16.58 -12.61
CA PHE A 97 -3.75 -17.01 -11.27
C PHE A 97 -3.18 -15.86 -10.45
N ALA A 98 -2.44 -14.95 -11.07
CA ALA A 98 -1.96 -13.73 -10.41
C ALA A 98 -3.13 -12.85 -9.94
N SER A 99 -4.13 -12.60 -10.79
CA SER A 99 -5.33 -11.84 -10.42
C SER A 99 -6.11 -12.49 -9.28
N ILE A 100 -6.23 -13.83 -9.28
CA ILE A 100 -6.89 -14.59 -8.21
C ILE A 100 -6.08 -14.47 -6.91
N SER A 101 -4.79 -14.81 -6.95
CA SER A 101 -3.93 -14.83 -5.76
C SER A 101 -3.82 -13.46 -5.09
N GLN A 102 -3.70 -12.39 -5.87
CA GLN A 102 -3.70 -11.01 -5.39
C GLN A 102 -5.04 -10.61 -4.76
N SER A 103 -6.15 -11.01 -5.39
CA SER A 103 -7.50 -10.76 -4.85
C SER A 103 -7.73 -11.50 -3.54
N VAL A 104 -7.24 -12.74 -3.43
CA VAL A 104 -7.28 -13.52 -2.18
C VAL A 104 -6.38 -12.88 -1.11
N LEU A 105 -5.15 -12.47 -1.46
CA LEU A 105 -4.25 -11.78 -0.54
C LEU A 105 -4.88 -10.49 -0.01
N TYR A 106 -5.53 -9.72 -0.90
CA TYR A 106 -6.23 -8.49 -0.53
C TYR A 106 -7.43 -8.78 0.40
N PHE A 107 -8.20 -9.82 0.11
CA PHE A 107 -9.28 -10.30 1.00
C PHE A 107 -8.76 -10.66 2.39
N ILE A 108 -7.66 -11.40 2.47
CA ILE A 108 -7.02 -11.77 3.74
C ILE A 108 -6.57 -10.51 4.48
N GLY A 109 -5.92 -9.57 3.80
CA GLY A 109 -5.45 -8.31 4.39
C GLY A 109 -6.60 -7.48 4.97
N CYS A 110 -7.66 -7.26 4.20
CA CYS A 110 -8.85 -6.54 4.64
C CYS A 110 -9.54 -7.26 5.81
N GLY A 111 -9.83 -8.55 5.66
CA GLY A 111 -10.54 -9.33 6.65
C GLY A 111 -9.80 -9.42 7.98
N TYR A 112 -8.49 -9.68 7.93
CA TYR A 112 -7.65 -9.76 9.11
C TYR A 112 -7.55 -8.40 9.83
N PHE A 113 -7.27 -7.32 9.09
CA PHE A 113 -7.20 -5.98 9.66
C PHE A 113 -8.51 -5.57 10.35
N VAL A 114 -9.64 -5.76 9.68
CA VAL A 114 -10.97 -5.44 10.23
C VAL A 114 -11.30 -6.28 11.46
N ASP A 115 -10.94 -7.56 11.47
CA ASP A 115 -11.10 -8.42 12.65
C ASP A 115 -10.29 -7.93 13.85
N GLN A 116 -9.08 -7.38 13.61
CA GLN A 116 -8.30 -6.78 14.70
C GLN A 116 -8.89 -5.43 15.16
N ILE A 117 -9.37 -4.58 14.25
CA ILE A 117 -10.06 -3.31 14.60
C ILE A 117 -11.28 -3.58 15.49
N ARG A 118 -12.03 -4.63 15.22
CA ARG A 118 -13.16 -5.07 16.05
C ARG A 118 -12.78 -5.28 17.54
N ARG A 119 -11.52 -5.56 17.81
CA ARG A 119 -10.98 -5.83 19.16
C ARG A 119 -10.49 -4.55 19.88
N THR A 120 -10.56 -3.40 19.24
CA THR A 120 -10.14 -2.09 19.76
C THR A 120 -11.33 -1.26 20.27
N ARG A 121 -11.07 -0.10 20.85
CA ARG A 121 -12.13 0.83 21.30
C ARG A 121 -12.91 1.45 20.15
N ILE A 122 -12.36 1.39 18.92
CA ILE A 122 -13.04 1.85 17.70
C ILE A 122 -13.82 0.74 16.99
N SER A 123 -14.11 -0.36 17.66
CA SER A 123 -14.84 -1.52 17.11
C SER A 123 -16.17 -1.19 16.44
N LYS A 124 -16.86 -0.14 16.87
CA LYS A 124 -18.10 0.33 16.25
C LYS A 124 -17.92 0.81 14.82
N PHE A 125 -16.70 1.19 14.42
CA PHE A 125 -16.37 1.64 13.07
C PHE A 125 -15.94 0.50 12.14
N SER A 126 -15.75 -0.71 12.69
CA SER A 126 -15.23 -1.85 11.91
C SER A 126 -16.09 -2.20 10.70
N PHE A 127 -17.41 -2.02 10.77
CA PHE A 127 -18.33 -2.28 9.66
C PHE A 127 -18.09 -1.30 8.49
N LEU A 128 -18.02 0.01 8.76
CA LEU A 128 -17.73 0.99 7.73
C LEU A 128 -16.33 0.81 7.15
N ILE A 129 -15.34 0.54 8.01
CA ILE A 129 -13.96 0.26 7.56
C ILE A 129 -13.94 -0.95 6.63
N ALA A 130 -14.68 -2.02 6.96
CA ALA A 130 -14.80 -3.20 6.11
C ALA A 130 -15.39 -2.85 4.72
N ILE A 131 -16.50 -2.09 4.69
CA ILE A 131 -17.12 -1.66 3.43
C ILE A 131 -16.16 -0.81 2.61
N VAL A 132 -15.56 0.22 3.21
CA VAL A 132 -14.68 1.15 2.51
C VAL A 132 -13.46 0.44 1.93
N LEU A 133 -12.82 -0.47 2.68
CA LEU A 133 -11.68 -1.24 2.18
C LEU A 133 -12.10 -2.26 1.12
N ALA A 134 -13.15 -3.01 1.36
CA ALA A 134 -13.56 -4.10 0.47
C ALA A 134 -14.15 -3.62 -0.87
N PHE A 135 -14.88 -2.51 -0.85
CA PHE A 135 -15.59 -2.01 -2.03
C PHE A 135 -15.03 -0.71 -2.60
N ASN A 136 -13.90 -0.20 -2.09
CA ASN A 136 -13.25 0.93 -2.76
C ASN A 136 -12.89 0.53 -4.19
N PRO A 137 -13.44 1.22 -5.22
CA PRO A 137 -13.28 0.79 -6.60
C PRO A 137 -11.84 0.87 -7.07
N THR A 138 -11.09 1.84 -6.58
CA THR A 138 -9.69 2.03 -6.99
C THR A 138 -8.79 0.96 -6.39
N LEU A 139 -8.79 0.82 -5.06
CA LEU A 139 -7.88 -0.09 -4.37
C LEU A 139 -8.31 -1.56 -4.49
N SER A 140 -9.60 -1.85 -4.23
CA SER A 140 -10.08 -3.24 -4.23
C SER A 140 -10.00 -3.87 -5.60
N LEU A 141 -10.41 -3.15 -6.66
CA LEU A 141 -10.35 -3.68 -8.01
C LEU A 141 -8.92 -3.69 -8.59
N SER A 142 -7.99 -2.86 -8.08
CA SER A 142 -6.59 -2.97 -8.52
C SER A 142 -5.94 -4.30 -8.13
N SER A 143 -6.55 -5.09 -7.23
CA SER A 143 -6.08 -6.45 -6.96
C SER A 143 -6.31 -7.44 -8.10
N ILE A 144 -7.12 -7.10 -9.10
CA ILE A 144 -7.26 -7.88 -10.34
C ILE A 144 -6.14 -7.52 -11.32
N ALA A 145 -5.69 -6.26 -11.33
CA ALA A 145 -4.69 -5.77 -12.26
C ALA A 145 -3.30 -6.33 -11.95
N ILE A 146 -2.50 -6.55 -13.00
CA ILE A 146 -1.13 -7.04 -12.86
C ILE A 146 -0.22 -5.90 -12.40
N GLY A 147 0.14 -5.92 -11.13
CA GLY A 147 0.94 -4.89 -10.47
C GLY A 147 1.09 -5.14 -8.97
N TYR A 148 2.15 -4.59 -8.40
CA TYR A 148 2.53 -4.79 -7.00
C TYR A 148 1.65 -4.01 -6.00
N GLU A 149 0.85 -3.07 -6.45
CA GLU A 149 0.21 -2.06 -5.62
C GLU A 149 -0.79 -2.63 -4.63
N ALA A 150 -1.70 -3.47 -5.11
CA ALA A 150 -2.70 -4.09 -4.25
C ALA A 150 -2.14 -5.19 -3.33
N PRO A 151 -1.23 -6.09 -3.81
CA PRO A 151 -0.49 -6.97 -2.92
C PRO A 151 0.26 -6.24 -1.81
N ALA A 152 0.97 -5.15 -2.14
CA ALA A 152 1.66 -4.34 -1.14
C ALA A 152 0.69 -3.71 -0.13
N ALA A 153 -0.44 -3.15 -0.59
CA ALA A 153 -1.48 -2.62 0.30
C ALA A 153 -2.04 -3.69 1.25
N ALA A 154 -2.27 -4.91 0.74
CA ALA A 154 -2.71 -6.04 1.55
C ALA A 154 -1.69 -6.39 2.64
N LEU A 155 -0.40 -6.43 2.29
CA LEU A 155 0.69 -6.71 3.24
C LEU A 155 0.80 -5.63 4.33
N PHE A 156 0.60 -4.35 4.00
CA PHE A 156 0.55 -3.28 5.01
C PHE A 156 -0.67 -3.39 5.93
N LEU A 157 -1.84 -3.77 5.42
CA LEU A 157 -3.02 -4.05 6.25
C LEU A 157 -2.79 -5.25 7.18
N ILE A 158 -2.18 -6.33 6.68
CA ILE A 158 -1.79 -7.49 7.49
C ILE A 158 -0.81 -7.08 8.59
N ALA A 159 0.23 -6.30 8.23
CA ALA A 159 1.22 -5.83 9.18
C ALA A 159 0.59 -5.03 10.30
N LEU A 160 -0.27 -4.05 9.98
CA LEU A 160 -0.95 -3.24 10.98
C LEU A 160 -1.90 -4.09 11.85
N GLY A 161 -2.61 -5.05 11.26
CA GLY A 161 -3.42 -6.01 12.00
C GLY A 161 -2.61 -6.86 12.99
N LEU A 162 -1.43 -7.35 12.58
CA LEU A 162 -0.50 -8.09 13.44
C LEU A 162 0.05 -7.24 14.59
N MET A 163 0.32 -5.96 14.32
CA MET A 163 0.75 -5.00 15.35
C MET A 163 -0.35 -4.77 16.40
N ILE A 164 -1.62 -4.65 15.98
CA ILE A 164 -2.76 -4.58 16.89
C ILE A 164 -2.83 -5.84 17.76
N ASP A 165 -2.74 -7.02 17.13
CA ASP A 165 -2.80 -8.30 17.86
C ASP A 165 -1.65 -8.43 18.86
N SER A 166 -0.44 -8.00 18.49
CA SER A 166 0.72 -7.94 19.39
C SER A 166 0.42 -7.06 20.62
N TYR A 167 -0.10 -5.86 20.39
CA TYR A 167 -0.42 -4.92 21.49
C TYR A 167 -1.50 -5.47 22.44
N ILE A 168 -2.58 -5.99 21.89
CA ILE A 168 -3.69 -6.55 22.68
C ILE A 168 -3.25 -7.80 23.44
N SER A 169 -2.34 -8.58 22.89
CA SER A 169 -1.86 -9.83 23.47
C SER A 169 -1.04 -9.66 24.74
N LYS A 170 -0.57 -8.43 25.05
CA LYS A 170 0.20 -8.09 26.27
C LYS A 170 1.25 -9.13 26.67
N LYS A 171 1.83 -9.83 25.73
CA LYS A 171 2.98 -10.64 26.04
C LYS A 171 4.16 -9.70 26.19
N GLU A 172 4.62 -9.50 27.40
CA GLU A 172 5.80 -8.68 27.78
C GLU A 172 7.11 -9.24 27.21
N LYS A 173 7.03 -9.95 26.12
CA LYS A 173 8.19 -10.46 25.40
C LYS A 173 8.83 -9.31 24.64
N PHE A 174 10.13 -9.21 24.75
CA PHE A 174 11.00 -8.27 24.04
C PHE A 174 10.65 -8.19 22.53
N ILE A 175 10.34 -9.34 21.91
CA ILE A 175 9.82 -9.45 20.55
C ILE A 175 8.67 -10.45 20.53
N SER A 176 7.52 -10.06 20.04
CA SER A 176 6.38 -10.96 19.84
C SER A 176 6.45 -11.58 18.44
N LYS A 177 5.94 -12.82 18.31
CA LYS A 177 5.80 -13.49 17.00
C LYS A 177 5.02 -12.60 16.00
N GLN A 178 4.01 -11.89 16.48
CA GLN A 178 3.19 -11.02 15.66
C GLN A 178 3.97 -9.83 15.09
N LEU A 179 4.90 -9.26 15.85
CA LEU A 179 5.77 -8.17 15.37
C LEU A 179 6.78 -8.66 14.34
N ILE A 180 7.33 -9.87 14.52
CA ILE A 180 8.18 -10.49 13.51
C ILE A 180 7.40 -10.68 12.21
N LEU A 181 6.21 -11.26 12.27
CA LEU A 181 5.37 -11.47 11.10
C LEU A 181 4.95 -10.16 10.44
N ALA A 182 4.69 -9.09 11.22
CA ALA A 182 4.42 -7.75 10.69
C ALA A 182 5.63 -7.21 9.93
N SER A 183 6.83 -7.35 10.48
CA SER A 183 8.08 -6.93 9.85
C SER A 183 8.36 -7.72 8.56
N ILE A 184 8.06 -9.03 8.55
CA ILE A 184 8.15 -9.86 7.34
C ILE A 184 7.16 -9.38 6.27
N ALA A 185 5.91 -9.08 6.63
CA ALA A 185 4.94 -8.56 5.67
C ALA A 185 5.40 -7.23 5.06
N ILE A 186 5.97 -6.33 5.88
CA ILE A 186 6.56 -5.08 5.41
C ILE A 186 7.77 -5.33 4.50
N SER A 187 8.64 -6.28 4.86
CA SER A 187 9.80 -6.68 4.04
C SER A 187 9.37 -7.20 2.66
N LEU A 188 8.33 -8.03 2.60
CA LEU A 188 7.79 -8.53 1.34
C LEU A 188 7.20 -7.39 0.47
N ALA A 189 6.50 -6.43 1.08
CA ALA A 189 6.05 -5.24 0.36
C ALA A 189 7.22 -4.41 -0.18
N SER A 190 8.29 -4.27 0.62
CA SER A 190 9.54 -3.59 0.24
C SER A 190 10.27 -4.31 -0.90
N PHE A 191 10.18 -5.63 -0.95
CA PHE A 191 10.74 -6.43 -2.03
C PHE A 191 10.01 -6.17 -3.35
N MET A 192 8.69 -5.97 -3.31
CA MET A 192 7.90 -5.63 -4.50
C MET A 192 8.23 -4.23 -5.02
N GLN A 193 8.52 -3.28 -4.13
CA GLN A 193 8.88 -1.91 -4.51
C GLN A 193 9.77 -1.28 -3.43
N PRO A 194 11.06 -1.02 -3.70
CA PRO A 194 12.05 -0.60 -2.71
C PRO A 194 11.67 0.65 -1.90
N ARG A 195 11.00 1.64 -2.50
CA ARG A 195 10.55 2.84 -1.79
C ARG A 195 9.60 2.53 -0.62
N LEU A 196 8.92 1.38 -0.65
CA LEU A 196 8.01 0.96 0.42
C LEU A 196 8.76 0.56 1.68
N SER A 197 10.08 0.30 1.62
CA SER A 197 10.89 0.07 2.81
C SER A 197 10.90 1.30 3.73
N VAL A 198 11.03 2.49 3.15
CA VAL A 198 11.01 3.74 3.93
C VAL A 198 9.65 3.95 4.60
N CYS A 199 8.56 3.61 3.89
CA CYS A 199 7.21 3.61 4.46
C CYS A 199 7.08 2.61 5.61
N GLY A 200 7.64 1.42 5.44
CA GLY A 200 7.67 0.37 6.45
C GLY A 200 8.45 0.77 7.70
N PHE A 201 9.63 1.35 7.54
CA PHE A 201 10.39 1.92 8.64
C PHE A 201 9.60 3.00 9.37
N GLY A 202 8.86 3.85 8.64
CA GLY A 202 7.99 4.86 9.23
C GLY A 202 6.89 4.25 10.11
N ILE A 203 6.27 3.16 9.69
CA ILE A 203 5.28 2.42 10.51
C ILE A 203 5.92 1.89 11.78
N LEU A 204 7.05 1.20 11.64
CA LEU A 204 7.73 0.57 12.76
C LEU A 204 8.27 1.59 13.76
N LEU A 205 8.84 2.69 13.26
CA LEU A 205 9.30 3.78 14.10
C LEU A 205 8.14 4.42 14.88
N ALA A 206 7.06 4.76 14.19
CA ALA A 206 5.86 5.34 14.79
C ALA A 206 5.26 4.43 15.87
N TRP A 207 5.25 3.13 15.63
CA TRP A 207 4.78 2.13 16.60
C TRP A 207 5.76 1.98 17.78
N GLY A 208 7.06 1.92 17.49
CA GLY A 208 8.11 1.74 18.49
C GLY A 208 8.18 2.91 19.46
N MET A 209 8.08 4.16 18.96
CA MET A 209 8.14 5.38 19.80
C MET A 209 7.06 5.43 20.89
N ALA A 210 5.99 4.68 20.72
CA ALA A 210 4.91 4.62 21.68
C ALA A 210 5.09 3.55 22.77
N THR A 211 6.17 2.79 22.74
CA THR A 211 6.49 1.87 23.84
C THR A 211 7.10 2.65 25.02
N ARG A 212 6.65 2.34 26.24
CA ARG A 212 7.15 3.04 27.44
C ARG A 212 8.54 2.58 27.90
N SER A 213 8.98 1.40 27.48
CA SER A 213 10.28 0.81 27.88
C SER A 213 11.33 1.03 26.80
N LYS A 214 12.39 1.81 27.11
CA LYS A 214 13.52 2.04 26.20
C LYS A 214 14.20 0.73 25.75
N LYS A 215 14.34 -0.26 26.62
CA LYS A 215 14.96 -1.56 26.28
C LYS A 215 14.12 -2.33 25.27
N ILE A 216 12.79 -2.38 25.49
CA ILE A 216 11.86 -3.04 24.55
C ILE A 216 11.84 -2.29 23.22
N LEU A 217 11.83 -0.96 23.26
CA LEU A 217 11.90 -0.12 22.06
C LEU A 217 13.13 -0.42 21.22
N VAL A 218 14.32 -0.38 21.84
CA VAL A 218 15.58 -0.59 21.12
C VAL A 218 15.65 -1.98 20.51
N GLY A 219 15.32 -3.03 21.26
CA GLY A 219 15.32 -4.39 20.72
C GLY A 219 14.29 -4.60 19.62
N PHE A 220 13.09 -4.04 19.77
CA PHE A 220 12.07 -4.06 18.74
C PHE A 220 12.55 -3.35 17.47
N LEU A 221 13.09 -2.14 17.58
CA LEU A 221 13.57 -1.36 16.43
C LEU A 221 14.70 -2.09 15.71
N ILE A 222 15.71 -2.60 16.44
CA ILE A 222 16.81 -3.35 15.83
C ILE A 222 16.28 -4.56 15.07
N SER A 223 15.47 -5.40 15.69
CA SER A 223 14.95 -6.60 15.05
C SER A 223 14.06 -6.28 13.87
N SER A 224 13.20 -5.27 13.98
CA SER A 224 12.30 -4.86 12.90
C SER A 224 13.07 -4.24 11.73
N VAL A 225 14.09 -3.42 12.02
CA VAL A 225 14.98 -2.86 10.99
C VAL A 225 15.72 -3.97 10.26
N LEU A 226 16.32 -4.92 10.97
CA LEU A 226 17.02 -6.07 10.35
C LEU A 226 16.10 -6.87 9.42
N ILE A 227 14.87 -7.20 9.89
CA ILE A 227 13.92 -7.96 9.08
C ILE A 227 13.46 -7.16 7.85
N VAL A 228 13.13 -5.88 8.01
CA VAL A 228 12.66 -5.06 6.88
C VAL A 228 13.79 -4.79 5.90
N SER A 229 15.03 -4.67 6.36
CA SER A 229 16.20 -4.49 5.50
C SER A 229 16.58 -5.76 4.72
N THR A 230 16.08 -6.93 5.10
CA THR A 230 16.48 -8.21 4.47
C THR A 230 16.29 -8.17 2.95
N THR A 231 15.11 -7.79 2.46
CA THR A 231 14.85 -7.79 1.01
C THR A 231 15.60 -6.68 0.25
N PRO A 232 15.70 -5.43 0.71
CA PRO A 232 16.62 -4.46 0.14
C PRO A 232 18.07 -4.95 0.10
N VAL A 233 18.58 -5.54 1.19
CA VAL A 233 19.96 -6.04 1.27
C VAL A 233 20.18 -7.21 0.30
N ILE A 234 19.24 -8.15 0.19
CA ILE A 234 19.30 -9.22 -0.81
C ILE A 234 19.45 -8.64 -2.22
N MET A 235 18.69 -7.59 -2.56
CA MET A 235 18.81 -6.92 -3.87
C MET A 235 20.16 -6.22 -4.03
N MET A 236 20.69 -5.57 -2.99
CA MET A 236 22.00 -4.93 -3.03
C MET A 236 23.12 -5.98 -3.24
N ILE A 237 23.07 -7.09 -2.52
CA ILE A 237 24.03 -8.19 -2.68
C ILE A 237 23.92 -8.79 -4.09
N ARG A 238 22.70 -9.06 -4.54
CA ARG A 238 22.45 -9.57 -5.90
C ARG A 238 23.04 -8.63 -6.95
N ASN A 239 22.76 -7.33 -6.86
CA ASN A 239 23.24 -6.34 -7.81
C ASN A 239 24.76 -6.18 -7.75
N GLN A 240 25.37 -6.33 -6.58
CA GLN A 240 26.83 -6.36 -6.45
C GLN A 240 27.44 -7.56 -7.17
N ILE A 241 26.86 -8.76 -7.02
CA ILE A 241 27.34 -9.98 -7.66
C ILE A 241 27.16 -9.91 -9.18
N THR A 242 26.02 -9.42 -9.66
CA THR A 242 25.67 -9.46 -11.08
C THR A 242 26.21 -8.29 -11.88
N ASN A 243 26.25 -7.10 -11.30
CA ASN A 243 26.52 -5.85 -12.00
C ASN A 243 27.66 -5.04 -11.38
N GLY A 244 28.35 -5.55 -10.34
CA GLY A 244 29.39 -4.78 -9.63
C GLY A 244 28.87 -3.54 -8.89
N TYR A 245 27.57 -3.47 -8.63
CA TYR A 245 26.92 -2.31 -8.06
C TYR A 245 26.20 -2.62 -6.75
N PHE A 246 26.63 -2.00 -5.65
CA PHE A 246 25.99 -2.15 -4.35
C PHE A 246 24.85 -1.14 -4.17
N GLY A 247 23.69 -1.47 -4.72
CA GLY A 247 22.48 -0.65 -4.66
C GLY A 247 21.23 -1.46 -4.96
N ILE A 248 20.06 -0.93 -4.57
CA ILE A 248 18.79 -1.66 -4.64
C ILE A 248 18.27 -1.72 -6.08
N SER A 249 18.45 -0.65 -6.85
CA SER A 249 17.87 -0.49 -8.19
C SER A 249 18.71 0.49 -9.02
N THR A 250 18.60 0.40 -10.35
CA THR A 250 19.24 1.28 -11.33
C THR A 250 18.25 2.15 -12.09
N ASN A 251 17.05 2.40 -11.54
CA ASN A 251 16.01 3.19 -12.19
C ASN A 251 15.52 4.41 -11.41
N PHE A 252 16.16 4.74 -10.30
CA PHE A 252 15.71 5.85 -9.46
C PHE A 252 15.95 7.21 -10.14
N GLY A 253 17.12 7.37 -10.75
CA GLY A 253 17.46 8.57 -11.55
C GLY A 253 16.51 8.76 -12.72
N GLY A 254 16.19 7.68 -13.45
CA GLY A 254 15.21 7.70 -14.51
C GLY A 254 13.83 8.16 -14.03
N ALA A 255 13.35 7.64 -12.90
CA ALA A 255 12.09 8.05 -12.31
C ALA A 255 12.11 9.52 -11.84
N MET A 256 13.23 10.00 -11.28
CA MET A 256 13.39 11.41 -10.93
C MET A 256 13.34 12.29 -12.18
N ASN A 257 14.03 11.87 -13.25
CA ASN A 257 14.17 12.66 -14.48
C ASN A 257 12.84 12.81 -15.22
N ILE A 258 12.03 11.75 -15.31
CA ILE A 258 10.68 11.82 -15.89
C ILE A 258 9.82 12.89 -15.16
N GLY A 259 10.00 13.07 -13.86
CA GLY A 259 9.26 14.03 -13.06
C GLY A 259 9.89 15.42 -12.93
N ALA A 260 10.98 15.73 -13.64
CA ALA A 260 11.74 16.97 -13.54
C ALA A 260 11.97 17.63 -14.89
N GLY A 261 12.47 18.86 -14.90
CA GLY A 261 12.79 19.60 -16.12
C GLY A 261 11.79 20.70 -16.46
N ASP A 262 12.20 21.57 -17.38
CA ASP A 262 11.44 22.79 -17.73
C ASP A 262 10.07 22.50 -18.37
N LYS A 263 9.95 21.41 -19.11
CA LYS A 263 8.73 20.99 -19.79
C LYS A 263 7.85 20.06 -18.91
N ALA A 264 8.36 19.59 -17.77
CA ALA A 264 7.63 18.69 -16.89
C ALA A 264 6.40 19.37 -16.28
N LYS A 265 5.28 18.67 -16.30
CA LYS A 265 4.00 19.14 -15.71
C LYS A 265 3.69 18.51 -14.34
N GLY A 266 4.55 17.62 -13.85
CA GLY A 266 4.41 16.92 -12.56
C GLY A 266 3.83 15.51 -12.65
N GLY A 267 3.03 15.20 -13.67
CA GLY A 267 2.55 13.84 -13.96
C GLY A 267 3.52 13.03 -14.82
N TYR A 268 3.18 11.77 -15.06
CA TYR A 268 3.94 10.92 -15.97
C TYR A 268 3.77 11.40 -17.43
N SER A 269 4.87 11.49 -18.15
CA SER A 269 4.89 11.72 -19.59
C SER A 269 6.12 11.04 -20.21
N THR A 270 6.04 10.67 -21.47
CA THR A 270 7.11 10.02 -22.22
C THR A 270 7.71 10.94 -23.29
N THR A 271 7.12 12.12 -23.54
CA THR A 271 7.53 13.01 -24.62
C THR A 271 8.29 14.22 -24.10
N GLU A 272 9.51 14.41 -24.58
CA GLU A 272 10.37 15.61 -24.40
C GLU A 272 10.44 16.19 -22.99
N ILE A 273 10.39 15.35 -21.97
CA ILE A 273 10.47 15.73 -20.58
C ILE A 273 11.78 15.23 -19.99
N GLY A 274 12.14 15.85 -18.94
CA GLY A 274 13.34 15.55 -18.20
C GLY A 274 14.35 16.71 -18.25
N VAL A 275 15.28 16.62 -17.35
CA VAL A 275 16.48 17.45 -17.37
C VAL A 275 17.41 16.88 -18.40
N PRO A 276 18.03 17.68 -19.29
CA PRO A 276 19.02 17.20 -20.22
C PRO A 276 20.30 16.81 -19.47
N CYS A 277 20.39 15.56 -19.07
CA CYS A 277 21.54 15.00 -18.40
C CYS A 277 22.38 14.24 -19.43
N ASP A 278 23.69 14.49 -19.44
CA ASP A 278 24.59 13.82 -20.34
C ASP A 278 24.61 12.31 -20.16
N GLN A 279 24.85 11.61 -21.26
CA GLN A 279 25.16 10.19 -21.20
C GLN A 279 26.63 10.04 -20.80
N ILE A 280 26.88 9.29 -19.72
CA ILE A 280 28.25 9.01 -19.30
C ILE A 280 28.68 7.61 -19.70
N ALA A 281 29.98 7.42 -19.90
CA ALA A 281 30.55 6.09 -20.05
C ALA A 281 30.40 5.31 -18.74
N GLY A 282 30.00 4.04 -18.84
CA GLY A 282 29.83 3.18 -17.67
C GLY A 282 28.60 2.28 -17.75
N ASP A 283 28.31 1.61 -16.67
CA ASP A 283 27.15 0.75 -16.53
C ASP A 283 25.85 1.54 -16.22
N SER A 284 24.73 0.85 -16.26
CA SER A 284 23.41 1.44 -15.96
C SER A 284 23.33 2.06 -14.56
N ALA A 285 24.10 1.56 -13.61
CA ALA A 285 24.12 2.08 -12.25
C ALA A 285 24.92 3.40 -12.14
N ALA A 286 26.03 3.53 -12.89
CA ALA A 286 26.77 4.78 -12.99
C ALA A 286 25.89 5.86 -13.65
N GLN A 287 25.24 5.53 -14.75
CA GLN A 287 24.28 6.42 -15.41
C GLN A 287 23.14 6.84 -14.48
N ASP A 288 22.53 5.91 -13.76
CA ASP A 288 21.45 6.23 -12.80
C ASP A 288 21.90 7.21 -11.72
N ARG A 289 23.09 6.99 -11.12
CA ARG A 289 23.69 7.94 -10.15
C ARG A 289 23.95 9.32 -10.75
N HIS A 290 24.48 9.35 -11.96
CA HIS A 290 24.73 10.61 -12.67
C HIS A 290 23.44 11.39 -12.89
N VAL A 291 22.38 10.72 -13.34
CA VAL A 291 21.06 11.33 -13.54
C VAL A 291 20.47 11.83 -12.21
N VAL A 292 20.60 11.08 -11.11
CA VAL A 292 20.18 11.55 -9.78
C VAL A 292 20.89 12.86 -9.41
N GLN A 293 22.20 12.93 -9.60
CA GLN A 293 22.97 14.15 -9.31
C GLN A 293 22.56 15.31 -10.20
N CYS A 294 22.43 15.07 -11.50
CA CYS A 294 22.03 16.07 -12.50
C CYS A 294 20.64 16.66 -12.16
N VAL A 295 19.65 15.80 -11.91
CA VAL A 295 18.28 16.23 -11.56
C VAL A 295 18.24 16.95 -10.23
N THR A 296 19.03 16.49 -9.25
CA THR A 296 19.13 17.17 -7.94
C THR A 296 19.70 18.57 -8.09
N LYS A 297 20.77 18.75 -8.89
CA LYS A 297 21.31 20.07 -9.20
C LYS A 297 20.28 20.96 -9.87
N TRP A 298 19.51 20.42 -10.81
CA TRP A 298 18.44 21.17 -11.46
C TRP A 298 17.37 21.64 -10.48
N TYR A 299 16.90 20.78 -9.53
CA TYR A 299 15.94 21.18 -8.48
C TYR A 299 16.48 22.30 -7.62
N LEU A 300 17.75 22.23 -7.23
CA LEU A 300 18.40 23.27 -6.39
C LEU A 300 18.62 24.59 -7.15
N ALA A 301 18.95 24.52 -8.43
CA ALA A 301 19.15 25.68 -9.30
C ALA A 301 17.82 26.36 -9.70
N ASN A 302 16.70 25.67 -9.64
CA ASN A 302 15.40 26.15 -10.08
C ASN A 302 14.31 26.06 -8.96
N PRO A 303 14.48 26.72 -7.81
CA PRO A 303 13.61 26.50 -6.64
C PRO A 303 12.13 26.80 -6.90
N THR A 304 11.80 27.88 -7.63
CA THR A 304 10.43 28.25 -7.96
C THR A 304 9.77 27.21 -8.87
N LYS A 305 10.47 26.74 -9.91
CA LYS A 305 9.95 25.68 -10.79
C LYS A 305 9.79 24.37 -10.04
N SER A 306 10.73 24.05 -9.16
CA SER A 306 10.70 22.86 -8.32
C SER A 306 9.49 22.85 -7.38
N LEU A 307 9.20 23.96 -6.71
CA LEU A 307 8.00 24.11 -5.85
C LEU A 307 6.70 23.95 -6.65
N LYS A 308 6.64 24.52 -7.84
CA LYS A 308 5.48 24.35 -8.75
C LYS A 308 5.30 22.89 -9.14
N LEU A 309 6.40 22.19 -9.47
CA LEU A 309 6.36 20.76 -9.78
C LEU A 309 5.93 19.92 -8.57
N PHE A 310 6.46 20.18 -7.39
CA PHE A 310 6.06 19.48 -6.16
C PHE A 310 4.57 19.67 -5.87
N TRP A 311 4.05 20.87 -6.07
CA TRP A 311 2.62 21.15 -5.99
C TRP A 311 1.82 20.30 -7.00
N ASN A 312 2.19 20.36 -8.26
CA ASN A 312 1.52 19.58 -9.31
C ASN A 312 1.58 18.07 -9.05
N LYS A 313 2.74 17.54 -8.63
CA LYS A 313 2.90 16.13 -8.25
C LYS A 313 1.98 15.74 -7.10
N SER A 314 1.82 16.62 -6.11
CA SER A 314 0.88 16.41 -5.02
C SER A 314 -0.56 16.34 -5.52
N VAL A 315 -0.95 17.23 -6.43
CA VAL A 315 -2.28 17.22 -7.03
C VAL A 315 -2.52 15.94 -7.82
N TYR A 316 -1.57 15.49 -8.64
CA TYR A 316 -1.66 14.21 -9.36
C TYR A 316 -1.78 13.02 -8.40
N LEU A 317 -0.97 12.98 -7.35
CA LEU A 317 -1.00 11.89 -6.38
C LEU A 317 -2.37 11.76 -5.68
N TRP A 318 -2.95 12.89 -5.28
CA TRP A 318 -4.19 12.92 -4.51
C TRP A 318 -5.45 13.01 -5.36
N SER A 319 -5.34 13.31 -6.66
CA SER A 319 -6.46 13.40 -7.60
C SER A 319 -7.22 12.07 -7.70
N PRO A 320 -8.55 12.11 -7.94
CA PRO A 320 -9.32 10.92 -8.28
C PRO A 320 -9.03 10.43 -9.71
N TRP A 321 -8.45 11.28 -10.55
CA TRP A 321 -8.23 11.03 -11.96
C TRP A 321 -6.94 10.25 -12.18
N PHE A 322 -7.05 9.28 -13.07
CA PHE A 322 -5.91 8.69 -13.73
C PHE A 322 -5.78 9.41 -15.06
N GLY A 323 -4.68 10.07 -15.31
CA GLY A 323 -4.42 10.61 -16.63
C GLY A 323 -4.41 9.50 -17.70
N PRO A 324 -4.57 9.81 -18.98
CA PRO A 324 -4.54 8.82 -20.05
C PRO A 324 -3.27 7.99 -20.05
N LEU A 325 -2.13 8.60 -19.76
CA LEU A 325 -0.85 7.92 -19.64
C LEU A 325 -0.81 7.03 -18.40
N ALA A 326 -1.23 7.52 -17.26
CA ALA A 326 -1.33 6.74 -16.05
C ALA A 326 -2.27 5.53 -16.23
N ASN A 327 -3.34 5.68 -16.97
CA ASN A 327 -4.22 4.59 -17.34
C ASN A 327 -3.53 3.57 -18.23
N GLY A 328 -2.79 4.05 -19.21
CA GLY A 328 -2.08 3.19 -20.15
C GLY A 328 -1.00 2.37 -19.45
N THR A 329 -0.22 3.02 -18.61
CA THR A 329 0.87 2.35 -17.91
C THR A 329 0.37 1.46 -16.79
N MET A 330 -0.66 1.91 -16.11
CA MET A 330 -0.89 1.37 -14.80
C MET A 330 -1.97 0.38 -14.74
N ALA A 331 -2.57 0.23 -15.79
CA ALA A 331 -3.54 -0.75 -15.87
C ALA A 331 -4.59 -0.68 -14.89
N ARG A 332 -4.65 0.49 -14.58
CA ARG A 332 -4.91 -0.17 -13.59
C ARG A 332 -6.14 0.01 -12.82
N ASN A 333 -6.91 0.87 -13.27
CA ASN A 333 -8.27 0.94 -12.82
C ASN A 333 -9.13 0.13 -13.79
N PRO A 334 -9.71 -0.99 -13.37
CA PRO A 334 -10.57 -1.81 -14.23
C PRO A 334 -11.75 -1.02 -14.82
N TRP A 335 -12.23 0.00 -14.13
CA TRP A 335 -13.28 0.87 -14.60
C TRP A 335 -12.95 1.57 -15.92
N LEU A 336 -11.68 1.89 -16.13
CA LEU A 336 -11.24 2.55 -17.34
C LEU A 336 -11.19 1.63 -18.56
N LYS A 337 -11.33 0.33 -18.32
CA LYS A 337 -11.44 -0.68 -19.35
C LYS A 337 -12.87 -1.09 -19.64
N ILE A 338 -13.82 -0.63 -18.84
CA ILE A 338 -15.24 -0.91 -19.00
C ILE A 338 -15.87 0.23 -19.81
N HIS A 339 -16.48 -0.11 -20.91
CA HIS A 339 -17.29 0.82 -21.71
C HIS A 339 -18.51 1.32 -20.91
N PRO A 340 -18.91 2.60 -20.97
CA PRO A 340 -18.44 3.68 -21.85
C PRO A 340 -17.30 4.54 -21.31
N LEU A 341 -16.90 4.38 -20.06
CA LEU A 341 -15.88 5.24 -19.42
C LEU A 341 -14.55 5.21 -20.18
N LYS A 342 -14.20 4.07 -20.77
CA LYS A 342 -12.99 3.91 -21.57
C LYS A 342 -12.92 4.93 -22.72
N GLU A 343 -14.00 5.12 -23.46
CA GLU A 343 -14.01 6.04 -24.59
C GLU A 343 -13.98 7.50 -24.13
N THR A 344 -14.72 7.83 -23.09
CA THR A 344 -14.73 9.18 -22.50
C THR A 344 -13.35 9.60 -22.01
N ILE A 345 -12.59 8.66 -21.42
CA ILE A 345 -11.28 8.97 -20.81
C ILE A 345 -10.16 8.99 -21.85
N LYS A 346 -10.24 8.19 -22.91
CA LYS A 346 -9.25 8.17 -24.00
C LYS A 346 -9.10 9.54 -24.69
N THR A 347 -10.15 10.31 -24.75
CA THR A 347 -10.15 11.62 -25.43
C THR A 347 -9.66 12.76 -24.51
N GLN A 348 -9.43 12.51 -23.22
CA GLN A 348 -9.02 13.51 -22.25
C GLN A 348 -7.52 13.47 -21.99
N ASP A 349 -6.85 14.61 -22.10
CA ASP A 349 -5.51 14.81 -21.59
C ASP A 349 -5.51 14.74 -20.06
N GLY A 350 -4.60 13.94 -19.48
CA GLY A 350 -4.50 13.80 -18.02
C GLY A 350 -4.27 15.11 -17.29
N PHE A 351 -3.54 16.04 -17.91
CA PHE A 351 -3.36 17.37 -17.37
C PHE A 351 -4.69 18.15 -17.32
N ASN A 352 -5.48 18.12 -18.37
CA ASN A 352 -6.77 18.77 -18.42
C ASN A 352 -7.79 18.16 -17.47
N MET A 353 -7.75 16.86 -17.24
CA MET A 353 -8.61 16.20 -16.22
C MET A 353 -8.29 16.66 -14.79
N VAL A 354 -7.05 17.00 -14.52
CA VAL A 354 -6.60 17.45 -13.19
C VAL A 354 -6.67 18.97 -13.05
N PHE A 355 -6.25 19.71 -14.07
CA PHE A 355 -6.08 21.17 -14.03
C PHE A 355 -7.02 21.94 -14.95
N GLY A 356 -7.78 21.30 -15.82
CA GLY A 356 -8.83 21.92 -16.65
C GLY A 356 -10.05 22.33 -15.82
N ASN A 357 -10.91 23.20 -16.38
CA ASN A 357 -11.95 23.88 -15.62
C ASN A 357 -12.89 22.98 -14.81
N SER A 358 -13.54 22.01 -15.43
CA SER A 358 -14.46 21.08 -14.74
C SER A 358 -13.71 19.99 -13.95
N GLY A 359 -12.64 19.44 -14.50
CA GLY A 359 -11.80 18.45 -13.84
C GLY A 359 -11.13 19.00 -12.60
N LYS A 360 -10.73 20.28 -12.65
CA LYS A 360 -10.14 21.00 -11.53
C LYS A 360 -11.08 21.09 -10.33
N LEU A 361 -12.34 21.45 -10.54
CA LEU A 361 -13.32 21.54 -9.45
C LEU A 361 -13.49 20.19 -8.74
N VAL A 362 -13.70 19.13 -9.50
CA VAL A 362 -13.86 17.78 -8.95
C VAL A 362 -12.58 17.30 -8.27
N SER A 363 -11.42 17.54 -8.88
CA SER A 363 -10.13 17.13 -8.30
C SER A 363 -9.85 17.84 -6.97
N TRP A 364 -10.08 19.14 -6.91
CA TRP A 364 -9.86 19.91 -5.68
C TRP A 364 -10.82 19.54 -4.56
N ALA A 365 -12.11 19.38 -4.87
CA ALA A 365 -13.09 18.93 -3.88
C ALA A 365 -12.70 17.55 -3.31
N TRP A 366 -12.24 16.64 -4.18
CA TRP A 366 -11.78 15.33 -3.79
C TRP A 366 -10.50 15.38 -2.94
N ILE A 367 -9.49 16.15 -3.35
CA ILE A 367 -8.21 16.28 -2.64
C ILE A 367 -8.45 16.86 -1.24
N ILE A 368 -9.19 17.97 -1.17
CA ILE A 368 -9.52 18.63 0.11
C ILE A 368 -10.28 17.66 1.01
N GLY A 369 -11.31 16.97 0.48
CA GLY A 369 -12.08 15.99 1.23
C GLY A 369 -11.22 14.88 1.80
N GLN A 370 -10.33 14.28 0.99
CA GLN A 370 -9.43 13.23 1.47
C GLN A 370 -8.50 13.71 2.58
N ILE A 371 -7.81 14.83 2.38
CA ILE A 371 -6.86 15.38 3.36
C ILE A 371 -7.60 15.76 4.65
N LEU A 372 -8.77 16.39 4.53
CA LEU A 372 -9.61 16.74 5.67
C LEU A 372 -10.00 15.48 6.47
N PHE A 373 -10.52 14.45 5.81
CA PHE A 373 -10.94 13.23 6.51
C PHE A 373 -9.77 12.45 7.08
N ILE A 374 -8.61 12.42 6.43
CA ILE A 374 -7.38 11.84 7.00
C ILE A 374 -6.99 12.60 8.27
N GLY A 375 -6.96 13.94 8.21
CA GLY A 375 -6.59 14.78 9.35
C GLY A 375 -7.58 14.65 10.53
N LEU A 376 -8.87 14.62 10.25
CA LEU A 376 -9.91 14.40 11.27
C LEU A 376 -9.83 13.01 11.89
N GLY A 377 -9.59 11.98 11.08
CA GLY A 377 -9.43 10.61 11.55
C GLY A 377 -8.19 10.45 12.43
N PHE A 378 -7.06 11.01 12.00
CA PHE A 378 -5.85 11.05 12.80
C PHE A 378 -6.08 11.79 14.13
N ARG A 379 -6.66 13.01 14.09
CA ARG A 379 -6.96 13.78 15.29
C ARG A 379 -7.87 13.02 16.27
N PHE A 380 -8.88 12.31 15.75
CA PHE A 380 -9.77 11.49 16.56
C PHE A 380 -9.01 10.38 17.28
N LEU A 381 -8.19 9.62 16.53
CA LEU A 381 -7.37 8.53 17.08
C LEU A 381 -6.32 9.04 18.05
N TRP A 382 -5.68 10.17 17.74
CA TRP A 382 -4.71 10.81 18.62
C TRP A 382 -5.30 11.19 19.97
N LYS A 383 -6.48 11.81 19.97
CA LYS A 383 -7.20 12.17 21.20
C LYS A 383 -7.70 10.95 21.98
N ALA A 384 -7.94 9.83 21.34
CA ALA A 384 -8.32 8.60 21.99
C ALA A 384 -7.19 8.00 22.86
N GLY A 385 -5.93 8.30 22.55
CA GLY A 385 -4.76 7.81 23.28
C GLY A 385 -4.54 6.30 23.14
N GLY A 386 -3.46 5.81 23.73
CA GLY A 386 -3.16 4.37 23.79
C GLY A 386 -3.02 3.72 22.43
N LEU A 387 -3.65 2.55 22.24
CA LEU A 387 -3.57 1.78 20.99
C LEU A 387 -4.10 2.57 19.78
N GLU A 388 -5.15 3.35 19.96
CA GLU A 388 -5.77 4.13 18.89
C GLU A 388 -4.82 5.24 18.39
N GLN A 389 -4.11 5.90 19.30
CA GLN A 389 -3.09 6.88 18.96
C GLN A 389 -1.96 6.22 18.15
N LEU A 390 -1.51 5.03 18.58
CA LEU A 390 -0.50 4.25 17.84
C LEU A 390 -0.96 3.91 16.44
N LEU A 391 -2.20 3.44 16.30
CA LEU A 391 -2.80 3.12 15.00
C LEU A 391 -2.87 4.34 14.10
N GLY A 392 -3.28 5.48 14.64
CA GLY A 392 -3.33 6.73 13.89
C GLY A 392 -1.95 7.14 13.37
N THR A 393 -0.93 7.08 14.23
CA THR A 393 0.45 7.46 13.87
C THR A 393 1.05 6.46 12.87
N ALA A 394 0.89 5.15 13.11
CA ALA A 394 1.39 4.11 12.22
C ALA A 394 0.68 4.10 10.85
N ALA A 395 -0.55 4.58 10.77
CA ALA A 395 -1.23 4.74 9.48
C ALA A 395 -0.83 6.03 8.76
N LEU A 396 -0.64 7.15 9.47
CA LEU A 396 -0.33 8.43 8.87
C LEU A 396 1.12 8.54 8.39
N ALA A 397 2.08 8.03 9.17
CA ALA A 397 3.51 8.15 8.86
C ALA A 397 3.87 7.62 7.46
N PRO A 398 3.47 6.40 7.04
CA PRO A 398 3.80 5.90 5.70
C PRO A 398 3.08 6.66 4.58
N ILE A 399 1.90 7.23 4.83
CA ILE A 399 1.19 8.07 3.87
C ILE A 399 2.02 9.33 3.56
N ILE A 400 2.52 9.99 4.61
CA ILE A 400 3.35 11.19 4.46
C ILE A 400 4.68 10.84 3.78
N ILE A 401 5.35 9.77 4.21
CA ILE A 401 6.63 9.33 3.63
C ILE A 401 6.46 9.01 2.14
N ASN A 402 5.41 8.26 1.78
CA ASN A 402 5.12 7.96 0.39
C ASN A 402 4.82 9.23 -0.43
N TRP A 403 4.09 10.18 0.14
CA TRP A 403 3.85 11.46 -0.51
C TRP A 403 5.16 12.22 -0.77
N LEU A 404 6.02 12.36 0.25
CA LEU A 404 7.31 13.02 0.11
C LEU A 404 8.20 12.34 -0.94
N SER A 405 8.19 11.00 -1.02
CA SER A 405 8.95 10.26 -2.05
C SER A 405 8.47 10.57 -3.48
N VAL A 406 7.18 10.81 -3.65
CA VAL A 406 6.59 11.17 -4.94
C VAL A 406 6.97 12.59 -5.38
N LEU A 407 7.21 13.51 -4.44
CA LEU A 407 7.62 14.88 -4.79
C LEU A 407 8.93 14.90 -5.58
N VAL A 408 9.87 14.01 -5.25
CA VAL A 408 11.17 13.95 -5.94
C VAL A 408 11.14 13.07 -7.20
N THR A 409 10.12 12.21 -7.36
CA THR A 409 9.97 11.34 -8.53
C THR A 409 8.85 11.84 -9.45
N ILE A 410 7.78 11.09 -9.60
CA ILE A 410 6.66 11.36 -10.52
C ILE A 410 5.37 11.43 -9.73
N GLY A 411 4.54 12.45 -9.99
CA GLY A 411 3.19 12.54 -9.47
C GLY A 411 2.24 11.61 -10.21
N ASP A 412 1.84 10.51 -9.57
CA ASP A 412 0.87 9.59 -10.13
C ASP A 412 0.00 9.02 -8.99
N ASN A 413 -1.30 8.98 -9.25
CA ASN A 413 -2.30 8.39 -8.35
C ASN A 413 -1.96 6.92 -7.99
N ARG A 414 -1.38 6.17 -8.91
CA ARG A 414 -0.91 4.80 -8.71
C ARG A 414 0.00 4.66 -7.49
N PHE A 415 0.92 5.60 -7.33
CA PHE A 415 1.89 5.55 -6.25
C PHE A 415 1.27 5.70 -4.86
N ARG A 416 0.01 6.13 -4.79
CA ARG A 416 -0.78 6.15 -3.56
C ARG A 416 -1.34 4.78 -3.19
N LEU A 417 -1.57 3.89 -4.16
CA LEU A 417 -2.30 2.62 -3.95
C LEU A 417 -1.74 1.75 -2.81
N PRO A 418 -0.42 1.56 -2.66
CA PRO A 418 0.11 0.76 -1.54
C PRO A 418 -0.27 1.30 -0.17
N MET A 419 -0.40 2.63 -0.02
CA MET A 419 -0.77 3.30 1.23
C MET A 419 -2.28 3.62 1.29
N MET A 420 -3.03 3.32 0.24
CA MET A 420 -4.44 3.71 0.15
C MET A 420 -5.32 3.00 1.19
N GLY A 421 -5.01 1.76 1.54
CA GLY A 421 -5.72 1.05 2.61
C GLY A 421 -5.63 1.78 3.96
N LEU A 422 -4.46 2.33 4.28
CA LEU A 422 -4.24 3.11 5.50
C LEU A 422 -4.94 4.47 5.43
N SER A 423 -4.90 5.14 4.27
CA SER A 423 -5.60 6.41 4.10
C SER A 423 -7.13 6.26 4.16
N LEU A 424 -7.68 5.20 3.57
CA LEU A 424 -9.11 4.87 3.64
C LEU A 424 -9.55 4.55 5.07
N PHE A 425 -8.71 3.85 5.84
CA PHE A 425 -8.94 3.64 7.27
C PHE A 425 -9.08 4.97 8.02
N LEU A 426 -8.12 5.89 7.86
CA LEU A 426 -8.19 7.21 8.50
C LEU A 426 -9.38 8.02 8.00
N GLN A 427 -9.69 7.99 6.69
CA GLN A 427 -10.84 8.68 6.14
C GLN A 427 -12.17 8.17 6.69
N ALA A 428 -12.33 6.84 6.84
CA ALA A 428 -13.53 6.25 7.42
C ALA A 428 -13.75 6.71 8.88
N ILE A 429 -12.68 6.75 9.67
CA ILE A 429 -12.73 7.28 11.04
C ILE A 429 -13.06 8.77 11.04
N GLY A 430 -12.42 9.56 10.16
CA GLY A 430 -12.65 10.99 10.04
C GLY A 430 -14.08 11.34 9.64
N PHE A 431 -14.63 10.62 8.67
CA PHE A 431 -16.01 10.78 8.25
C PHE A 431 -16.99 10.58 9.41
N ILE A 432 -16.90 9.47 10.13
CA ILE A 432 -17.78 9.20 11.26
C ILE A 432 -17.59 10.21 12.39
N SER A 433 -16.35 10.69 12.61
CA SER A 433 -16.08 11.67 13.66
C SER A 433 -16.80 12.99 13.47
N LEU A 434 -17.17 13.35 12.22
CA LEU A 434 -18.00 14.53 11.92
C LEU A 434 -19.48 14.31 12.23
N PHE A 435 -20.01 13.14 11.89
CA PHE A 435 -21.44 12.85 11.99
C PHE A 435 -21.84 12.21 13.32
N GLY A 436 -20.90 11.59 13.99
CA GLY A 436 -21.10 10.98 15.30
C GLY A 436 -20.87 11.97 16.41
N GLY A 437 -21.78 12.95 16.63
CA GLY A 437 -21.66 13.92 17.74
C GLY A 437 -21.07 13.29 18.99
N LYS A 438 -20.46 13.99 19.94
CA LYS A 438 -19.70 13.57 21.15
C LYS A 438 -19.89 12.10 21.64
N SER A 439 -19.98 11.17 20.68
CA SER A 439 -20.13 9.73 20.89
C SER A 439 -18.90 9.27 21.66
N ARG A 440 -19.02 9.25 22.97
CA ARG A 440 -18.07 8.71 23.91
C ARG A 440 -17.57 7.39 23.33
N LEU A 441 -16.26 7.28 23.16
CA LEU A 441 -15.60 6.01 22.93
C LEU A 441 -16.26 5.04 23.90
N THR A 442 -16.95 4.04 23.39
CA THR A 442 -17.69 3.07 24.23
C THR A 442 -16.74 2.60 25.29
N GLY A 443 -17.14 2.76 26.55
CA GLY A 443 -16.30 2.57 27.71
C GLY A 443 -15.44 1.33 27.60
N SER A 444 -14.22 1.40 28.07
CA SER A 444 -13.14 0.44 27.95
C SER A 444 -13.65 -1.00 27.92
N VAL A 445 -13.75 -1.57 26.73
CA VAL A 445 -13.81 -3.03 26.63
C VAL A 445 -12.42 -3.46 27.06
N ASN A 446 -12.31 -3.89 28.32
CA ASN A 446 -11.06 -4.37 28.87
C ASN A 446 -10.53 -5.46 27.94
N PRO A 447 -9.35 -5.29 27.30
CA PRO A 447 -8.81 -6.28 26.37
C PRO A 447 -8.69 -7.68 27.00
N LEU A 448 -8.51 -7.75 28.32
CA LEU A 448 -8.51 -8.98 29.09
C LEU A 448 -9.89 -9.68 29.10
N ARG A 449 -10.97 -8.91 29.01
CA ARG A 449 -12.33 -9.45 28.95
C ARG A 449 -12.64 -10.09 27.59
N TRP A 450 -12.07 -9.55 26.50
CA TRP A 450 -12.17 -10.14 25.16
C TRP A 450 -11.49 -11.51 25.08
N LYS A 451 -10.26 -11.63 25.59
CA LYS A 451 -9.53 -12.92 25.60
C LYS A 451 -10.25 -14.00 26.42
N SER A 452 -10.84 -13.62 27.54
CA SER A 452 -11.62 -14.58 28.34
C SER A 452 -12.90 -15.03 27.61
N LEU A 453 -13.50 -14.16 26.81
CA LEU A 453 -14.68 -14.48 26.00
C LEU A 453 -14.33 -15.33 24.77
N GLU A 454 -13.22 -15.04 24.07
CA GLU A 454 -12.76 -15.86 22.93
C GLU A 454 -12.30 -17.25 23.37
N ARG A 455 -11.54 -17.37 24.47
CA ARG A 455 -11.18 -18.70 25.01
C ARG A 455 -12.41 -19.53 25.35
N LYS A 456 -13.46 -18.89 25.88
CA LYS A 456 -14.72 -19.59 26.18
C LYS A 456 -15.53 -19.92 24.93
N ALA A 457 -15.45 -19.10 23.88
CA ALA A 457 -16.11 -19.37 22.59
C ALA A 457 -15.47 -20.54 21.82
N ASN A 458 -14.14 -20.71 21.95
CA ASN A 458 -13.40 -21.79 21.29
C ASN A 458 -13.43 -23.11 22.09
N LEU A 459 -14.00 -23.11 23.31
CA LEU A 459 -14.15 -24.30 24.16
C LEU A 459 -15.59 -24.83 24.17
N LEU A 460 -16.48 -24.26 23.36
CA LEU A 460 -17.84 -24.76 23.18
C LEU A 460 -17.87 -25.55 21.87
N PRO A 461 -18.32 -26.81 21.87
CA PRO A 461 -18.44 -27.66 20.70
C PRO A 461 -19.38 -27.07 19.65
#